data_97bf4ebe948318fcf3ab3787fab0c1c0
#
_entry.id   97bf4ebe948318fcf3ab3787fab0c1c0
#
_cell.length_a   1.000
_cell.length_b   1.000
_cell.length_c   1.000
_cell.angle_alpha   90.00
_cell.angle_beta   90.00
_cell.angle_gamma   90.00
#
_symmetry.space_group_name_H-M   'P 1'
#
loop_
_entity.id
_entity.type
_entity.pdbx_description
1 polymer ?
#
loop_
_entity_poly.entity_id
_entity_poly.type
_entity_poly.pdbx_seq_one_letter_code
_entity_poly.pdbx_strand_id
1 'polypeptide(L)'
;NYMVITGLLQQGYRKLAYEIARNHYDNVLKVYKNTGTFWEYYAPEHEEPGFMARPNFVGWGGLAPISGLIEQIFGIRSNVYEKKLTVDVNLTEAYGIDRYPFGLDGLVGIKVKARSSATQEPQVEITSDVPLELTVLWGDKQKTANVKPGTQTV
;
A
#
# COMPACT_ATOMS: atom_id res chain seq x y z
N ASN A 1 3.08 -14.55 -2.05
CA ASN A 1 1.87 -13.67 -2.10
C ASN A 1 2.15 -12.37 -2.88
N TYR A 2 3.26 -11.65 -2.62
CA TYR A 2 3.55 -10.35 -3.26
C TYR A 2 3.48 -10.40 -4.80
N MET A 3 4.13 -11.36 -5.45
CA MET A 3 4.10 -11.51 -6.92
C MET A 3 2.70 -11.78 -7.46
N VAL A 4 1.91 -12.61 -6.76
CA VAL A 4 0.53 -12.92 -7.18
C VAL A 4 -0.35 -11.68 -7.10
N ILE A 5 -0.27 -10.94 -5.99
CA ILE A 5 -1.05 -9.69 -5.79
C ILE A 5 -0.65 -8.65 -6.83
N THR A 6 0.65 -8.46 -7.08
CA THR A 6 1.14 -7.55 -8.11
C THR A 6 0.67 -7.97 -9.52
N GLY A 7 0.70 -9.26 -9.82
CA GLY A 7 0.17 -9.78 -11.10
C GLY A 7 -1.33 -9.52 -11.26
N LEU A 8 -2.13 -9.70 -10.22
CA LEU A 8 -3.56 -9.37 -10.22
C LEU A 8 -3.81 -7.87 -10.47
N LEU A 9 -3.03 -7.00 -9.81
CA LEU A 9 -3.11 -5.55 -10.03
C LEU A 9 -2.78 -5.17 -11.48
N GLN A 10 -1.75 -5.77 -12.07
CA GLN A 10 -1.37 -5.54 -13.47
C GLN A 10 -2.44 -6.00 -14.47
N GLN A 11 -3.19 -7.04 -14.13
CA GLN A 11 -4.30 -7.54 -14.93
C GLN A 11 -5.65 -6.84 -14.65
N GLY A 12 -5.66 -5.81 -13.79
CA GLY A 12 -6.86 -5.03 -13.46
C GLY A 12 -7.77 -5.64 -12.40
N TYR A 13 -7.42 -6.76 -11.78
CA TYR A 13 -8.21 -7.39 -10.72
C TYR A 13 -7.99 -6.73 -9.36
N ARG A 14 -8.15 -5.39 -9.30
CA ARG A 14 -7.83 -4.55 -8.13
C ARG A 14 -8.53 -5.01 -6.86
N LYS A 15 -9.83 -5.28 -6.91
CA LYS A 15 -10.63 -5.71 -5.75
C LYS A 15 -10.13 -7.03 -5.16
N LEU A 16 -9.91 -8.02 -6.02
CA LEU A 16 -9.38 -9.32 -5.59
C LEU A 16 -7.95 -9.21 -5.03
N ALA A 17 -7.12 -8.41 -5.70
CA ALA A 17 -5.76 -8.13 -5.24
C ALA A 17 -5.74 -7.52 -3.84
N TYR A 18 -6.60 -6.52 -3.58
CA TYR A 18 -6.73 -5.90 -2.27
C TYR A 18 -7.24 -6.87 -1.20
N GLU A 19 -8.25 -7.69 -1.52
CA GLU A 19 -8.79 -8.69 -0.60
C GLU A 19 -7.72 -9.70 -0.15
N ILE A 20 -6.96 -10.25 -1.11
CA ILE A 20 -5.85 -11.17 -0.82
C ILE A 20 -4.75 -10.47 -0.02
N ALA A 21 -4.38 -9.24 -0.40
CA ALA A 21 -3.37 -8.46 0.32
C ALA A 21 -3.78 -8.19 1.76
N ARG A 22 -5.05 -7.80 1.98
CA ARG A 22 -5.59 -7.52 3.29
C ARG A 22 -5.60 -8.76 4.18
N ASN A 23 -6.09 -9.89 3.68
CA ASN A 23 -6.10 -11.15 4.42
C ASN A 23 -4.67 -11.59 4.80
N HIS A 24 -3.74 -11.49 3.86
CA HIS A 24 -2.34 -11.81 4.13
C HIS A 24 -1.71 -10.88 5.18
N TYR A 25 -1.90 -9.57 5.03
CA TYR A 25 -1.38 -8.58 5.97
C TYR A 25 -1.95 -8.75 7.37
N ASP A 26 -3.27 -8.94 7.50
CA ASP A 26 -3.95 -9.14 8.78
C ASP A 26 -3.45 -10.41 9.48
N ASN A 27 -3.20 -11.51 8.73
CA ASN A 27 -2.61 -12.73 9.29
C ASN A 27 -1.19 -12.48 9.82
N VAL A 28 -0.32 -11.85 9.03
CA VAL A 28 1.04 -11.49 9.46
C VAL A 28 1.02 -10.63 10.73
N LEU A 29 0.12 -9.63 10.78
CA LEU A 29 -0.03 -8.76 11.94
C LEU A 29 -0.50 -9.51 13.20
N LYS A 30 -1.44 -10.45 13.06
CA LYS A 30 -1.91 -11.29 14.17
C LYS A 30 -0.79 -12.18 14.71
N VAL A 31 -0.05 -12.85 13.82
CA VAL A 31 1.10 -13.66 14.23
C VAL A 31 2.15 -12.80 14.93
N TYR A 32 2.45 -11.60 14.41
CA TYR A 32 3.35 -10.67 15.08
C TYR A 32 2.86 -10.28 16.49
N LYS A 33 1.59 -9.96 16.66
CA LYS A 33 1.00 -9.63 17.98
C LYS A 33 1.10 -10.79 18.97
N ASN A 34 0.94 -12.01 18.49
CA ASN A 34 0.98 -13.21 19.32
C ASN A 34 2.41 -13.64 19.71
N THR A 35 3.40 -13.38 18.84
CA THR A 35 4.76 -13.91 18.99
C THR A 35 5.82 -12.84 19.27
N GLY A 36 5.50 -11.56 19.04
CA GLY A 36 6.41 -10.42 19.20
C GLY A 36 7.46 -10.29 18.09
N THR A 37 7.40 -11.09 17.04
CA THR A 37 8.38 -11.06 15.95
C THR A 37 7.76 -11.40 14.60
N PHE A 38 8.49 -11.08 13.52
CA PHE A 38 8.20 -11.56 12.19
C PHE A 38 8.89 -12.91 11.94
N TRP A 39 8.28 -13.70 11.06
CA TRP A 39 8.71 -15.03 10.72
C TRP A 39 9.04 -15.14 9.23
N GLU A 40 9.87 -16.12 8.88
CA GLU A 40 10.27 -16.39 7.50
C GLU A 40 9.06 -16.65 6.60
N TYR A 41 8.09 -17.41 7.09
CA TYR A 41 6.81 -17.70 6.45
C TYR A 41 5.73 -18.07 7.48
N TYR A 42 4.50 -18.11 7.03
CA TYR A 42 3.30 -18.21 7.84
C TYR A 42 2.45 -19.42 7.43
N ALA A 43 1.72 -19.99 8.39
CA ALA A 43 0.77 -21.06 8.10
C ALA A 43 -0.37 -20.53 7.20
N PRO A 44 -0.81 -21.28 6.18
CA PRO A 44 -1.82 -20.80 5.24
C PRO A 44 -3.22 -20.73 5.84
N GLU A 45 -3.54 -21.55 6.84
CA GLU A 45 -4.89 -21.72 7.39
C GLU A 45 -5.02 -21.33 8.86
N HIS A 46 -3.90 -20.97 9.51
CA HIS A 46 -3.87 -20.64 10.94
C HIS A 46 -3.06 -19.33 11.18
N GLU A 47 -3.40 -18.63 12.25
CA GLU A 47 -2.72 -17.41 12.69
C GLU A 47 -1.43 -17.75 13.45
N GLU A 48 -0.56 -18.55 12.83
CA GLU A 48 0.65 -19.10 13.40
C GLU A 48 1.82 -19.00 12.41
N PRO A 49 3.07 -19.07 12.92
CA PRO A 49 4.23 -19.27 12.03
C PRO A 49 4.08 -20.55 11.23
N GLY A 50 4.66 -20.59 10.04
CA GLY A 50 4.74 -21.81 9.26
C GLY A 50 5.56 -22.90 9.98
N PHE A 51 5.27 -24.17 9.68
CA PHE A 51 5.99 -25.30 10.28
C PHE A 51 7.51 -25.17 10.01
N MET A 52 8.32 -25.21 11.08
CA MET A 52 9.78 -25.00 11.06
C MET A 52 10.24 -23.60 10.58
N ALA A 53 9.35 -22.59 10.52
CA ALA A 53 9.75 -21.23 10.22
C ALA A 53 10.73 -20.70 11.28
N ARG A 54 11.70 -19.88 10.86
CA ARG A 54 12.66 -19.27 11.78
C ARG A 54 12.08 -18.01 12.41
N PRO A 55 12.12 -17.86 13.75
CA PRO A 55 11.78 -16.61 14.42
C PRO A 55 12.91 -15.58 14.19
N ASN A 56 12.56 -14.29 14.22
CA ASN A 56 13.51 -13.18 14.04
C ASN A 56 14.29 -13.23 12.72
N PHE A 57 13.75 -13.94 11.73
CA PHE A 57 14.30 -14.01 10.39
C PHE A 57 13.20 -13.68 9.39
N VAL A 58 13.26 -12.48 8.84
CA VAL A 58 12.19 -11.95 8.01
C VAL A 58 12.25 -12.48 6.58
N GLY A 59 13.43 -12.60 5.99
CA GLY A 59 13.60 -13.06 4.61
C GLY A 59 12.60 -12.40 3.65
N TRP A 60 11.96 -13.21 2.83
CA TRP A 60 10.88 -12.79 1.92
C TRP A 60 9.61 -12.35 2.67
N GLY A 61 9.42 -12.78 3.91
CA GLY A 61 8.30 -12.40 4.76
C GLY A 61 8.23 -10.90 5.04
N GLY A 62 9.36 -10.17 4.97
CA GLY A 62 9.42 -8.73 5.11
C GLY A 62 8.69 -7.93 4.03
N LEU A 63 8.36 -8.54 2.90
CA LEU A 63 7.57 -7.90 1.85
C LEU A 63 6.15 -7.53 2.34
N ALA A 64 5.55 -8.33 3.22
CA ALA A 64 4.21 -8.04 3.74
C ALA A 64 4.15 -6.76 4.60
N PRO A 65 4.97 -6.61 5.67
CA PRO A 65 4.88 -5.45 6.54
C PRO A 65 5.46 -4.16 5.94
N ILE A 66 6.26 -4.23 4.88
CA ILE A 66 6.88 -3.06 4.24
C ILE A 66 6.20 -2.78 2.90
N SER A 67 6.62 -3.48 1.84
CA SER A 67 6.08 -3.22 0.49
C SER A 67 4.59 -3.51 0.38
N GLY A 68 4.12 -4.59 1.02
CA GLY A 68 2.70 -4.93 1.06
C GLY A 68 1.85 -3.85 1.73
N LEU A 69 2.32 -3.29 2.86
CA LEU A 69 1.63 -2.19 3.54
C LEU A 69 1.54 -0.95 2.64
N ILE A 70 2.66 -0.53 2.05
CA ILE A 70 2.71 0.71 1.26
C ILE A 70 1.98 0.52 -0.09
N GLU A 71 2.34 -0.50 -0.85
CA GLU A 71 1.91 -0.64 -2.23
C GLU A 71 0.51 -1.25 -2.37
N GLN A 72 0.12 -2.14 -1.42
CA GLN A 72 -1.09 -2.94 -1.53
C GLN A 72 -2.18 -2.49 -0.57
N ILE A 73 -1.85 -2.16 0.69
CA ILE A 73 -2.84 -1.71 1.68
C ILE A 73 -3.09 -0.21 1.56
N PHE A 74 -2.04 0.63 1.58
CA PHE A 74 -2.14 2.07 1.34
C PHE A 74 -2.35 2.40 -0.14
N GLY A 75 -2.05 1.45 -1.03
CA GLY A 75 -2.25 1.57 -2.47
C GLY A 75 -1.29 2.55 -3.16
N ILE A 76 -0.17 2.90 -2.53
CA ILE A 76 0.79 3.89 -3.03
C ILE A 76 1.81 3.20 -3.94
N ARG A 77 1.74 3.49 -5.23
CA ARG A 77 2.62 2.90 -6.25
C ARG A 77 3.18 3.97 -7.16
N SER A 78 4.49 3.97 -7.36
CA SER A 78 5.19 4.95 -8.20
C SER A 78 5.70 4.35 -9.50
N ASN A 79 5.59 5.11 -10.58
CA ASN A 79 6.34 4.92 -11.81
C ASN A 79 7.21 6.17 -12.03
N VAL A 80 8.42 6.11 -11.51
CA VAL A 80 9.34 7.25 -11.50
C VAL A 80 9.75 7.68 -12.91
N TYR A 81 9.90 6.72 -13.84
CA TYR A 81 10.28 7.00 -15.22
C TYR A 81 9.23 7.85 -15.94
N GLU A 82 7.96 7.59 -15.68
CA GLU A 82 6.84 8.35 -16.25
C GLU A 82 6.42 9.52 -15.36
N LYS A 83 7.08 9.73 -14.23
CA LYS A 83 6.70 10.72 -13.20
C LYS A 83 5.26 10.56 -12.74
N LYS A 84 4.81 9.32 -12.54
CA LYS A 84 3.44 8.99 -12.12
C LYS A 84 3.43 8.39 -10.73
N LEU A 85 2.43 8.80 -9.96
CA LEU A 85 2.11 8.24 -8.65
C LEU A 85 0.64 7.81 -8.63
N THR A 86 0.37 6.61 -8.19
CA THR A 86 -0.99 6.10 -8.00
C THR A 86 -1.27 5.95 -6.51
N VAL A 87 -2.43 6.41 -6.06
CA VAL A 87 -2.98 6.14 -4.73
C VAL A 87 -4.32 5.42 -4.90
N ASP A 88 -4.34 4.12 -4.65
CA ASP A 88 -5.51 3.26 -4.76
C ASP A 88 -6.20 3.15 -3.40
N VAL A 89 -7.19 4.01 -3.16
CA VAL A 89 -7.80 4.21 -1.84
C VAL A 89 -8.89 3.18 -1.58
N ASN A 90 -8.55 2.15 -0.81
CA ASN A 90 -9.50 1.12 -0.39
C ASN A 90 -9.92 1.29 1.10
N LEU A 91 -9.05 1.86 1.93
CA LEU A 91 -9.34 2.13 3.35
C LEU A 91 -10.35 3.26 3.52
N THR A 92 -11.14 3.19 4.59
CA THR A 92 -12.05 4.26 5.02
C THR A 92 -11.47 5.11 6.14
N GLU A 93 -10.50 4.59 6.88
CA GLU A 93 -9.76 5.28 7.93
C GLU A 93 -8.76 6.28 7.32
N ALA A 94 -8.36 7.27 8.12
CA ALA A 94 -7.28 8.16 7.72
C ALA A 94 -5.93 7.42 7.78
N TYR A 95 -5.10 7.66 6.78
CA TYR A 95 -3.75 7.10 6.71
C TYR A 95 -2.82 7.98 5.89
N GLY A 96 -1.52 7.70 5.93
CA GLY A 96 -0.57 8.43 5.11
C GLY A 96 0.87 7.98 5.30
N ILE A 97 1.75 8.64 4.56
CA ILE A 97 3.19 8.49 4.63
C ILE A 97 3.83 9.86 4.37
N ASP A 98 4.79 10.26 5.19
CA ASP A 98 5.34 11.63 5.10
C ASP A 98 6.53 11.78 4.15
N ARG A 99 7.32 10.78 3.93
CA ARG A 99 8.58 10.87 3.18
C ARG A 99 8.78 9.70 2.24
N TYR A 100 7.80 9.45 1.38
CA TYR A 100 7.88 8.40 0.37
C TYR A 100 8.91 8.81 -0.71
N PRO A 101 9.94 8.01 -0.97
CA PRO A 101 10.92 8.31 -2.00
C PRO A 101 10.31 8.28 -3.40
N PHE A 102 10.56 9.33 -4.19
CA PHE A 102 10.11 9.42 -5.58
C PHE A 102 11.29 9.78 -6.49
N GLY A 103 11.94 8.78 -7.02
CA GLY A 103 13.20 8.91 -7.76
C GLY A 103 14.40 9.06 -6.83
N LEU A 104 15.47 9.66 -7.35
CA LEU A 104 16.72 9.81 -6.61
C LEU A 104 16.65 10.98 -5.61
N ASP A 105 15.98 12.07 -5.99
CA ASP A 105 16.03 13.33 -5.26
C ASP A 105 14.66 13.82 -4.76
N GLY A 106 13.58 13.14 -5.12
CA GLY A 106 12.22 13.53 -4.78
C GLY A 106 11.70 12.84 -3.50
N LEU A 107 10.99 13.61 -2.67
CA LEU A 107 10.21 13.09 -1.55
C LEU A 107 8.76 13.50 -1.73
N VAL A 108 7.85 12.57 -1.41
CA VAL A 108 6.41 12.80 -1.49
C VAL A 108 5.77 12.44 -0.16
N GLY A 109 5.02 13.36 0.42
CA GLY A 109 4.10 13.12 1.54
C GLY A 109 2.69 12.91 1.00
N ILE A 110 1.99 11.91 1.52
CA ILE A 110 0.61 11.58 1.14
C ILE A 110 -0.21 11.44 2.41
N LYS A 111 -1.34 12.13 2.50
CA LYS A 111 -2.32 11.97 3.57
C LYS A 111 -3.70 11.79 2.97
N VAL A 112 -4.34 10.70 3.32
CA VAL A 112 -5.72 10.38 2.93
C VAL A 112 -6.60 10.60 4.14
N LYS A 113 -7.66 11.42 4.01
CA LYS A 113 -8.60 11.66 5.10
C LYS A 113 -9.56 10.49 5.28
N ALA A 114 -10.05 10.31 6.51
CA ALA A 114 -11.12 9.36 6.77
C ALA A 114 -12.38 9.71 5.95
N ARG A 115 -13.11 8.68 5.54
CA ARG A 115 -14.34 8.80 4.76
C ARG A 115 -15.41 7.84 5.27
N SER A 116 -16.68 8.17 5.03
CA SER A 116 -17.82 7.42 5.57
C SER A 116 -18.07 6.10 4.85
N SER A 117 -17.58 5.95 3.61
CA SER A 117 -17.74 4.72 2.83
C SER A 117 -16.63 4.57 1.77
N ALA A 118 -16.41 3.34 1.29
CA ALA A 118 -15.45 3.06 0.22
C ALA A 118 -15.84 3.67 -1.13
N THR A 119 -17.10 4.04 -1.34
CA THR A 119 -17.59 4.66 -2.58
C THR A 119 -17.53 6.19 -2.57
N GLN A 120 -17.32 6.80 -1.39
CA GLN A 120 -17.12 8.24 -1.25
C GLN A 120 -15.79 8.63 -1.89
N GLU A 121 -15.78 9.75 -2.63
CA GLU A 121 -14.54 10.33 -3.18
C GLU A 121 -13.54 10.63 -2.05
N PRO A 122 -12.30 10.09 -2.12
CA PRO A 122 -11.29 10.37 -1.11
C PRO A 122 -10.76 11.80 -1.25
N GLN A 123 -10.39 12.42 -0.14
CA GLN A 123 -9.56 13.62 -0.11
C GLN A 123 -8.12 13.23 0.14
N VAL A 124 -7.27 13.52 -0.82
CA VAL A 124 -5.84 13.22 -0.76
C VAL A 124 -5.05 14.53 -0.70
N GLU A 125 -4.37 14.77 0.41
CA GLU A 125 -3.36 15.83 0.51
C GLU A 125 -2.02 15.24 0.06
N ILE A 126 -1.38 15.91 -0.89
CA ILE A 126 -0.05 15.55 -1.37
C ILE A 126 0.91 16.71 -1.21
N THR A 127 2.08 16.44 -0.63
CA THR A 127 3.23 17.35 -0.58
C THR A 127 4.34 16.72 -1.40
N SER A 128 4.87 17.43 -2.37
CA SER A 128 5.92 16.90 -3.26
C SER A 128 7.03 17.91 -3.48
N ASP A 129 8.27 17.44 -3.53
CA ASP A 129 9.44 18.24 -3.91
C ASP A 129 9.61 18.34 -5.43
N VAL A 130 8.97 17.45 -6.17
CA VAL A 130 9.11 17.32 -7.63
C VAL A 130 7.74 17.32 -8.33
N PRO A 131 7.67 17.77 -9.60
CA PRO A 131 6.44 17.67 -10.36
C PRO A 131 6.14 16.22 -10.73
N LEU A 132 4.87 15.80 -10.61
CA LEU A 132 4.40 14.46 -10.97
C LEU A 132 2.92 14.48 -11.37
N GLU A 133 2.47 13.41 -12.01
CA GLU A 133 1.06 13.13 -12.22
C GLU A 133 0.55 12.20 -11.11
N LEU A 134 -0.46 12.64 -10.35
CA LEU A 134 -1.13 11.84 -9.33
C LEU A 134 -2.41 11.27 -9.90
N THR A 135 -2.58 9.95 -9.82
CA THR A 135 -3.85 9.27 -10.07
C THR A 135 -4.38 8.71 -8.76
N VAL A 136 -5.57 9.15 -8.36
CA VAL A 136 -6.32 8.64 -7.21
C VAL A 136 -7.40 7.69 -7.72
N LEU A 137 -7.42 6.46 -7.18
CA LEU A 137 -8.40 5.43 -7.54
C LEU A 137 -9.29 5.11 -6.33
N TRP A 138 -10.60 4.89 -6.54
CA TRP A 138 -11.51 4.40 -5.49
C TRP A 138 -12.71 3.70 -6.14
N GLY A 139 -13.05 2.51 -5.69
CA GLY A 139 -14.04 1.67 -6.39
C GLY A 139 -13.68 1.54 -7.87
N ASP A 140 -14.64 1.84 -8.74
CA ASP A 140 -14.44 1.85 -10.20
C ASP A 140 -14.17 3.25 -10.78
N LYS A 141 -13.85 4.22 -9.91
CA LYS A 141 -13.63 5.62 -10.26
C LYS A 141 -12.15 5.98 -10.17
N GLN A 142 -11.79 7.04 -10.90
CA GLN A 142 -10.45 7.63 -10.82
C GLN A 142 -10.50 9.15 -11.02
N LYS A 143 -9.48 9.81 -10.50
CA LYS A 143 -9.19 11.24 -10.71
C LYS A 143 -7.71 11.42 -10.92
N THR A 144 -7.31 12.19 -11.91
CA THR A 144 -5.91 12.49 -12.20
C THR A 144 -5.66 13.97 -12.08
N ALA A 145 -4.53 14.34 -11.48
CA ALA A 145 -4.12 15.73 -11.30
C ALA A 145 -2.61 15.89 -11.53
N ASN A 146 -2.21 17.01 -12.13
CA ASN A 146 -0.81 17.41 -12.23
C ASN A 146 -0.40 18.09 -10.92
N VAL A 147 0.53 17.50 -10.20
CA VAL A 147 1.08 17.98 -8.93
C VAL A 147 2.33 18.79 -9.23
N LYS A 148 2.37 20.00 -8.68
CA LYS A 148 3.58 20.86 -8.66
C LYS A 148 4.28 20.73 -7.31
N PRO A 149 5.57 21.09 -7.21
CA PRO A 149 6.23 21.18 -5.91
C PRO A 149 5.44 22.04 -4.92
N GLY A 150 5.35 21.55 -3.68
CA GLY A 150 4.52 22.13 -2.62
C GLY A 150 3.39 21.22 -2.17
N THR A 151 2.43 21.74 -1.39
CA THR A 151 1.29 20.99 -0.85
C THR A 151 0.02 21.32 -1.60
N GLN A 152 -0.75 20.29 -1.98
CA GLN A 152 -2.01 20.41 -2.72
C GLN A 152 -3.02 19.38 -2.19
N THR A 153 -4.31 19.66 -2.38
CA THR A 153 -5.40 18.69 -2.14
C THR A 153 -6.04 18.29 -3.47
N VAL A 154 -6.22 16.99 -3.66
CA VAL A 154 -6.79 16.36 -4.86
C VAL A 154 -8.04 15.58 -4.52
#